data_7a14c5897bca9d6abdb2b3a96a521c36
#
_entry.id   7a14c5897bca9d6abdb2b3a96a521c36
#
_cell.length_a   1.000
_cell.length_b   1.000
_cell.length_c   1.000
_cell.angle_alpha   90.00
_cell.angle_beta   90.00
_cell.angle_gamma   90.00
#
_symmetry.space_group_name_H-M   'P 1'
#
loop_
_entity.id
_entity.type
_entity.pdbx_description
1 polymer ?
#
loop_
_entity_poly.entity_id
_entity_poly.type
_entity_poly.pdbx_seq_one_letter_code
_entity_poly.pdbx_strand_id
1 'polypeptide(L)'
;MKKVFMIIAAMCMTSVMAFAQKTIRVSTDKTDLVMQVSPKGRLYQVYLGDKLKNPADYQNLKWDVYAASDGAVCQRGHEVYATSGAEDFFEPAVAVTHADGNMTTYLYYKSSEEKAINGGTETIITLQDKVYPLTVKLHYAAYPKENVIKAWSEISHKEKAPVTLWRYSSTMLYFKANKYFVTNYHSDWAKEGQPETCQLTTGKKIVDTKLGTRAAMQEEPFFELGFDEPAKENEGKVMLGTIGWPGNFRFTFEVDNVGALRVI
;
A
#
# COMPACT_ATOMS: atom_id res chain seq x y z
N MET A 1 -60.58 29.80 -36.14
CA MET A 1 -60.21 28.78 -35.13
C MET A 1 -58.72 28.43 -35.35
N LYS A 2 -57.87 29.04 -34.58
CA LYS A 2 -56.40 28.79 -34.66
C LYS A 2 -56.02 27.78 -33.56
N LYS A 3 -55.56 26.60 -33.94
CA LYS A 3 -55.04 25.58 -32.99
C LYS A 3 -53.61 25.94 -32.63
N VAL A 4 -53.40 26.28 -31.39
CA VAL A 4 -52.04 26.47 -30.81
C VAL A 4 -51.53 25.09 -30.43
N PHE A 5 -50.45 24.62 -31.07
CA PHE A 5 -49.67 23.43 -30.67
C PHE A 5 -48.70 23.83 -29.59
N MET A 6 -48.92 23.34 -28.40
CA MET A 6 -48.01 23.50 -27.26
C MET A 6 -47.01 22.34 -27.28
N ILE A 7 -45.77 22.61 -27.68
CA ILE A 7 -44.69 21.64 -27.64
C ILE A 7 -44.10 21.71 -26.23
N ILE A 8 -44.34 20.67 -25.43
CA ILE A 8 -43.68 20.49 -24.13
C ILE A 8 -42.33 19.81 -24.44
N ALA A 9 -41.26 20.59 -24.37
CA ALA A 9 -39.89 20.05 -24.39
C ALA A 9 -39.63 19.46 -23.01
N ALA A 10 -39.68 18.13 -22.89
CA ALA A 10 -39.19 17.41 -21.74
C ALA A 10 -37.66 17.47 -21.72
N MET A 11 -37.13 18.38 -20.90
CA MET A 11 -35.69 18.46 -20.65
C MET A 11 -35.31 17.29 -19.73
N CYS A 12 -34.80 16.19 -20.30
CA CYS A 12 -34.15 15.14 -19.55
C CYS A 12 -32.88 15.71 -18.93
N MET A 13 -32.95 16.19 -17.69
CA MET A 13 -31.80 16.42 -16.86
C MET A 13 -31.24 15.05 -16.48
N THR A 14 -30.27 14.52 -17.24
CA THR A 14 -29.39 13.47 -16.78
C THR A 14 -28.51 14.10 -15.70
N SER A 15 -28.90 13.91 -14.45
CA SER A 15 -28.05 14.19 -13.31
C SER A 15 -26.86 13.21 -13.41
N VAL A 16 -25.73 13.70 -13.92
CA VAL A 16 -24.45 13.03 -13.74
C VAL A 16 -24.19 13.08 -12.24
N MET A 17 -24.53 12.01 -11.54
CA MET A 17 -24.05 11.81 -10.18
C MET A 17 -22.52 11.72 -10.29
N ALA A 18 -21.84 12.80 -10.01
CA ALA A 18 -20.42 12.78 -9.70
C ALA A 18 -20.30 11.90 -8.44
N PHE A 19 -19.91 10.64 -8.63
CA PHE A 19 -19.54 9.79 -7.51
C PHE A 19 -18.39 10.50 -6.81
N ALA A 20 -18.66 11.05 -5.63
CA ALA A 20 -17.61 11.59 -4.78
C ALA A 20 -16.56 10.49 -4.60
N GLN A 21 -15.35 10.79 -4.99
CA GLN A 21 -14.23 9.85 -4.90
C GLN A 21 -14.08 9.39 -3.45
N LYS A 22 -14.23 8.08 -3.21
CA LYS A 22 -14.11 7.51 -1.87
C LYS A 22 -12.68 7.66 -1.39
N THR A 23 -12.48 8.44 -0.34
CA THR A 23 -11.20 8.61 0.36
C THR A 23 -11.26 7.87 1.70
N ILE A 24 -10.20 7.13 2.00
CA ILE A 24 -10.01 6.38 3.24
C ILE A 24 -8.77 6.95 3.91
N ARG A 25 -8.88 7.27 5.18
CA ARG A 25 -7.78 7.81 5.99
C ARG A 25 -7.47 6.90 7.16
N VAL A 26 -6.18 6.65 7.36
CA VAL A 26 -5.63 6.03 8.58
C VAL A 26 -4.72 7.07 9.21
N SER A 27 -5.11 7.61 10.36
CA SER A 27 -4.46 8.79 10.94
C SER A 27 -4.02 8.55 12.36
N THR A 28 -2.83 9.03 12.67
CA THR A 28 -2.34 9.21 14.04
C THR A 28 -2.38 10.70 14.44
N ASP A 29 -1.77 11.08 15.54
CA ASP A 29 -1.64 12.49 15.90
C ASP A 29 -0.63 13.24 15.02
N LYS A 30 0.30 12.52 14.37
CA LYS A 30 1.40 13.11 13.59
C LYS A 30 1.48 12.63 12.13
N THR A 31 0.84 11.51 11.79
CA THR A 31 0.98 10.85 10.48
C THR A 31 -0.39 10.59 9.85
N ASP A 32 -0.48 10.78 8.54
CA ASP A 32 -1.62 10.36 7.72
C ASP A 32 -1.18 9.39 6.64
N LEU A 33 -1.90 8.28 6.53
CA LEU A 33 -1.93 7.41 5.35
C LEU A 33 -3.28 7.63 4.67
N VAL A 34 -3.27 8.11 3.43
CA VAL A 34 -4.49 8.42 2.68
C VAL A 34 -4.56 7.56 1.43
N MET A 35 -5.70 6.94 1.24
CA MET A 35 -6.00 6.06 0.11
C MET A 35 -7.26 6.54 -0.60
N GLN A 36 -7.32 6.33 -1.92
CA GLN A 36 -8.47 6.71 -2.74
C GLN A 36 -8.90 5.56 -3.65
N VAL A 37 -10.22 5.42 -3.80
CA VAL A 37 -10.81 4.47 -4.73
C VAL A 37 -11.02 5.17 -6.07
N SER A 38 -10.43 4.64 -7.13
CA SER A 38 -10.59 5.16 -8.48
C SER A 38 -12.00 4.89 -9.03
N PRO A 39 -12.43 5.58 -10.11
CA PRO A 39 -13.70 5.29 -10.77
C PRO A 39 -13.81 3.85 -11.29
N LYS A 40 -12.69 3.19 -11.55
CA LYS A 40 -12.63 1.76 -11.94
C LYS A 40 -12.67 0.80 -10.75
N GLY A 41 -12.71 1.33 -9.51
CA GLY A 41 -12.77 0.54 -8.28
C GLY A 41 -11.40 0.04 -7.79
N ARG A 42 -10.28 0.54 -8.32
CA ARG A 42 -8.94 0.22 -7.80
C ARG A 42 -8.60 1.14 -6.63
N LEU A 43 -7.87 0.62 -5.66
CA LEU A 43 -7.48 1.37 -4.45
C LEU A 43 -6.03 1.81 -4.56
N TYR A 44 -5.77 3.11 -4.44
CA TYR A 44 -4.44 3.71 -4.54
C TYR A 44 -4.05 4.44 -3.26
N GLN A 45 -2.78 4.33 -2.87
CA GLN A 45 -2.19 5.22 -1.89
C GLN A 45 -1.90 6.56 -2.56
N VAL A 46 -2.42 7.64 -1.99
CA VAL A 46 -2.23 9.00 -2.50
C VAL A 46 -1.37 9.86 -1.61
N TYR A 47 -1.19 9.46 -0.36
CA TYR A 47 -0.34 10.17 0.59
C TYR A 47 0.10 9.24 1.74
N LEU A 48 1.33 9.40 2.17
CA LEU A 48 1.85 8.91 3.45
C LEU A 48 2.91 9.90 3.93
N GLY A 49 2.67 10.51 5.07
CA GLY A 49 3.57 11.52 5.62
C GLY A 49 2.99 12.20 6.85
N ASP A 50 3.50 13.40 7.14
CA ASP A 50 3.03 14.22 8.26
C ASP A 50 1.54 14.48 8.14
N LYS A 51 0.84 14.52 9.27
CA LYS A 51 -0.58 14.83 9.32
C LYS A 51 -0.89 16.15 8.64
N LEU A 52 -1.81 16.12 7.68
CA LEU A 52 -2.25 17.30 6.97
C LEU A 52 -3.09 18.19 7.88
N LYS A 53 -2.68 19.44 8.01
CA LYS A 53 -3.31 20.40 8.93
C LYS A 53 -4.59 21.02 8.38
N ASN A 54 -4.63 21.19 7.05
CA ASN A 54 -5.77 21.81 6.39
C ASN A 54 -6.66 20.72 5.76
N PRO A 55 -7.96 20.60 6.14
CA PRO A 55 -8.88 19.66 5.53
C PRO A 55 -9.00 19.78 4.01
N ALA A 56 -8.79 20.98 3.43
CA ALA A 56 -8.82 21.19 1.99
C ALA A 56 -7.67 20.48 1.26
N ASP A 57 -6.56 20.22 1.92
CA ASP A 57 -5.40 19.55 1.30
C ASP A 57 -5.74 18.13 0.88
N TYR A 58 -6.60 17.43 1.65
CA TYR A 58 -7.05 16.09 1.30
C TYR A 58 -7.83 16.03 -0.02
N GLN A 59 -8.51 17.12 -0.40
CA GLN A 59 -9.28 17.19 -1.64
C GLN A 59 -8.38 17.34 -2.87
N ASN A 60 -7.16 17.83 -2.67
CA ASN A 60 -6.16 18.01 -3.73
C ASN A 60 -5.29 16.77 -3.96
N LEU A 61 -5.36 15.79 -3.06
CA LEU A 61 -4.63 14.54 -3.23
C LEU A 61 -5.22 13.75 -4.41
N LYS A 62 -4.34 13.26 -5.27
CA LYS A 62 -4.72 12.45 -6.44
C LYS A 62 -3.71 11.32 -6.58
N TRP A 63 -4.18 10.17 -7.08
CA TRP A 63 -3.26 9.13 -7.51
C TRP A 63 -2.61 9.54 -8.83
N ASP A 64 -1.31 9.28 -8.93
CA ASP A 64 -0.60 9.40 -10.20
C ASP A 64 -0.75 8.08 -10.97
N VAL A 65 -1.17 8.17 -12.22
CA VAL A 65 -1.15 7.05 -13.14
C VAL A 65 0.00 7.29 -14.10
N TYR A 66 1.04 6.50 -13.98
CA TYR A 66 2.14 6.53 -14.94
C TYR A 66 1.72 5.73 -16.18
N ALA A 67 1.50 6.42 -17.29
CA ALA A 67 1.37 5.78 -18.59
C ALA A 67 2.74 5.72 -19.25
N ALA A 68 3.17 4.55 -19.66
CA ALA A 68 4.32 4.47 -20.56
C ALA A 68 3.96 5.04 -21.91
N SER A 69 4.84 5.89 -22.45
CA SER A 69 4.64 6.55 -23.73
C SER A 69 4.84 5.64 -24.95
N ASP A 70 5.38 4.45 -24.76
CA ASP A 70 5.82 3.52 -25.82
C ASP A 70 5.12 2.16 -25.81
N GLY A 71 4.02 2.06 -25.06
CA GLY A 71 3.30 0.79 -24.88
C GLY A 71 3.97 -0.17 -23.91
N ALA A 72 5.15 0.13 -23.36
CA ALA A 72 5.69 -0.61 -22.24
C ALA A 72 4.83 -0.33 -21.02
N VAL A 73 4.41 -1.39 -20.35
CA VAL A 73 3.57 -1.23 -19.17
C VAL A 73 4.42 -0.72 -18.04
N CYS A 74 4.09 0.45 -17.59
CA CYS A 74 4.59 0.99 -16.36
C CYS A 74 3.55 0.77 -15.27
N GLN A 75 4.03 0.86 -14.07
CA GLN A 75 3.23 0.97 -12.89
C GLN A 75 2.06 1.95 -13.09
N ARG A 76 0.84 1.46 -12.95
CA ARG A 76 -0.36 2.28 -13.07
C ARG A 76 -0.76 2.89 -11.73
N GLY A 77 0.12 3.65 -11.14
CA GLY A 77 -0.09 4.27 -9.83
C GLY A 77 0.33 3.38 -8.67
N HIS A 78 0.13 3.88 -7.46
CA HIS A 78 0.54 3.24 -6.22
C HIS A 78 -0.61 2.41 -5.65
N GLU A 79 -0.92 1.27 -6.24
CA GLU A 79 -1.95 0.38 -5.70
C GLU A 79 -1.59 -0.10 -4.31
N VAL A 80 -2.52 0.06 -3.37
CA VAL A 80 -2.29 -0.27 -1.95
C VAL A 80 -1.89 -1.73 -1.73
N TYR A 81 -2.32 -2.63 -2.62
CA TYR A 81 -1.99 -4.05 -2.56
C TYR A 81 -1.92 -4.63 -3.98
N ALA A 82 -0.81 -4.38 -4.66
CA ALA A 82 -0.60 -4.81 -6.04
C ALA A 82 -0.53 -6.34 -6.16
N THR A 83 -1.07 -6.85 -7.27
CA THR A 83 -1.20 -8.29 -7.52
C THR A 83 -0.31 -8.72 -8.69
N SER A 84 0.11 -9.98 -8.70
CA SER A 84 0.78 -10.58 -9.86
C SER A 84 -0.18 -10.76 -11.04
N GLY A 85 0.36 -10.78 -12.26
CA GLY A 85 -0.40 -10.98 -13.49
C GLY A 85 -1.24 -9.77 -13.92
N ALA A 86 -1.32 -8.72 -13.09
CA ALA A 86 -1.87 -7.43 -13.46
C ALA A 86 -0.85 -6.61 -14.26
N GLU A 87 -1.17 -5.35 -14.54
CA GLU A 87 -0.33 -4.48 -15.38
C GLU A 87 0.84 -3.82 -14.60
N ASP A 88 1.22 -4.36 -13.44
CA ASP A 88 2.32 -3.91 -12.60
C ASP A 88 3.44 -4.95 -12.66
N PHE A 89 4.61 -4.59 -13.18
CA PHE A 89 5.77 -5.46 -13.33
C PHE A 89 6.75 -5.41 -12.15
N PHE A 90 6.44 -4.62 -11.15
CA PHE A 90 7.23 -4.53 -9.93
C PHE A 90 6.79 -5.62 -8.94
N GLU A 91 7.44 -5.67 -7.80
CA GLU A 91 7.19 -6.68 -6.78
C GLU A 91 5.74 -6.62 -6.29
N PRO A 92 4.95 -7.71 -6.43
CA PRO A 92 3.57 -7.72 -5.97
C PRO A 92 3.46 -7.95 -4.47
N ALA A 93 2.38 -7.45 -3.85
CA ALA A 93 2.01 -7.79 -2.47
C ALA A 93 1.42 -9.19 -2.37
N VAL A 94 0.73 -9.65 -3.41
CA VAL A 94 0.16 -11.00 -3.46
C VAL A 94 0.33 -11.62 -4.84
N ALA A 95 0.72 -12.90 -4.86
CA ALA A 95 0.82 -13.70 -6.07
C ALA A 95 0.13 -15.05 -5.85
N VAL A 96 -0.86 -15.35 -6.70
CA VAL A 96 -1.70 -16.55 -6.61
C VAL A 96 -1.73 -17.27 -7.94
N THR A 97 -1.63 -18.60 -7.92
CA THR A 97 -2.10 -19.43 -9.02
C THR A 97 -3.48 -19.97 -8.63
N HIS A 98 -4.49 -19.57 -9.39
CA HIS A 98 -5.88 -19.97 -9.20
C HIS A 98 -6.09 -21.46 -9.52
N ALA A 99 -7.23 -22.01 -9.12
CA ALA A 99 -7.54 -23.43 -9.25
C ALA A 99 -7.55 -23.94 -10.71
N ASP A 100 -7.72 -23.04 -11.67
CA ASP A 100 -7.70 -23.33 -13.12
C ASP A 100 -6.30 -23.14 -13.75
N GLY A 101 -5.29 -22.80 -12.95
CA GLY A 101 -3.92 -22.56 -13.38
C GLY A 101 -3.62 -21.11 -13.80
N ASN A 102 -4.61 -20.21 -13.80
CA ASN A 102 -4.39 -18.80 -14.11
C ASN A 102 -3.63 -18.10 -12.97
N MET A 103 -2.69 -17.21 -13.34
CA MET A 103 -1.86 -16.45 -12.38
C MET A 103 -2.26 -14.98 -12.30
N THR A 104 -3.30 -14.55 -13.00
CA THR A 104 -3.75 -13.16 -13.02
C THR A 104 -4.80 -12.92 -11.96
N THR A 105 -4.57 -11.95 -11.09
CA THR A 105 -5.48 -11.51 -10.05
C THR A 105 -5.70 -10.01 -10.15
N TYR A 106 -6.95 -9.54 -10.08
CA TYR A 106 -7.31 -8.13 -10.07
C TYR A 106 -8.14 -7.79 -8.84
N LEU A 107 -7.56 -7.13 -7.87
CA LEU A 107 -8.27 -6.72 -6.67
C LEU A 107 -8.98 -5.39 -6.85
N TYR A 108 -10.27 -5.36 -6.51
CA TYR A 108 -11.13 -4.19 -6.55
C TYR A 108 -11.65 -3.88 -5.15
N TYR A 109 -11.76 -2.61 -4.83
CA TYR A 109 -12.38 -2.16 -3.59
C TYR A 109 -13.84 -2.63 -3.51
N LYS A 110 -14.19 -3.23 -2.38
CA LYS A 110 -15.57 -3.65 -2.07
C LYS A 110 -16.19 -2.82 -0.97
N SER A 111 -15.49 -2.67 0.13
CA SER A 111 -15.98 -1.93 1.30
C SER A 111 -14.83 -1.52 2.22
N SER A 112 -15.12 -0.57 3.10
CA SER A 112 -14.27 -0.26 4.24
C SER A 112 -15.12 0.00 5.47
N GLU A 113 -14.61 -0.34 6.63
CA GLU A 113 -15.22 -0.09 7.94
C GLU A 113 -14.14 0.38 8.92
N GLU A 114 -14.58 1.11 9.94
CA GLU A 114 -13.74 1.54 11.04
C GLU A 114 -14.27 0.96 12.34
N LYS A 115 -13.39 0.52 13.21
CA LYS A 115 -13.70 -0.03 14.53
C LYS A 115 -12.85 0.65 15.58
N ALA A 116 -13.46 1.08 16.68
CA ALA A 116 -12.71 1.50 17.84
C ALA A 116 -12.01 0.30 18.47
N ILE A 117 -10.72 0.45 18.77
CA ILE A 117 -9.90 -0.53 19.48
C ILE A 117 -9.31 0.12 20.72
N ASN A 118 -8.73 -0.67 21.62
CA ASN A 118 -8.06 -0.11 22.79
C ASN A 118 -6.87 0.76 22.36
N GLY A 119 -6.91 2.04 22.68
CA GLY A 119 -5.88 3.03 22.33
C GLY A 119 -5.90 3.56 20.90
N GLY A 120 -6.87 3.19 20.07
CA GLY A 120 -6.85 3.64 18.68
C GLY A 120 -8.09 3.28 17.85
N THR A 121 -7.90 3.26 16.54
CA THR A 121 -8.92 2.92 15.55
C THR A 121 -8.36 1.95 14.52
N GLU A 122 -9.07 0.89 14.23
CA GLU A 122 -8.77 -0.05 13.16
C GLU A 122 -9.61 0.27 11.93
N THR A 123 -8.96 0.50 10.80
CA THR A 123 -9.59 0.60 9.48
C THR A 123 -9.41 -0.71 8.75
N ILE A 124 -10.52 -1.33 8.32
CA ILE A 124 -10.52 -2.59 7.57
C ILE A 124 -11.01 -2.31 6.16
N ILE A 125 -10.21 -2.66 5.16
CA ILE A 125 -10.53 -2.47 3.74
C ILE A 125 -10.66 -3.83 3.08
N THR A 126 -11.82 -4.11 2.51
CA THR A 126 -12.08 -5.35 1.78
C THR A 126 -11.84 -5.13 0.29
N LEU A 127 -10.94 -5.90 -0.28
CA LEU A 127 -10.68 -5.99 -1.71
C LEU A 127 -11.14 -7.37 -2.21
N GLN A 128 -11.65 -7.44 -3.43
CA GLN A 128 -12.15 -8.69 -4.01
C GLN A 128 -11.80 -8.75 -5.49
N ASP A 129 -11.41 -9.94 -5.97
CA ASP A 129 -11.33 -10.23 -7.39
C ASP A 129 -12.74 -10.39 -7.97
N LYS A 130 -12.94 -9.97 -9.23
CA LYS A 130 -14.24 -10.06 -9.90
C LYS A 130 -14.48 -11.37 -10.63
N VAL A 131 -13.42 -12.09 -10.96
CA VAL A 131 -13.45 -13.36 -11.68
C VAL A 131 -13.35 -14.52 -10.71
N TYR A 132 -12.40 -14.43 -9.77
CA TYR A 132 -12.15 -15.46 -8.78
C TYR A 132 -12.76 -15.10 -7.44
N PRO A 133 -13.32 -16.06 -6.70
CA PRO A 133 -13.83 -15.80 -5.35
C PRO A 133 -12.68 -15.66 -4.33
N LEU A 134 -11.74 -14.77 -4.63
CA LEU A 134 -10.61 -14.38 -3.81
C LEU A 134 -10.90 -13.04 -3.13
N THR A 135 -10.67 -12.97 -1.84
CA THR A 135 -10.87 -11.77 -1.02
C THR A 135 -9.62 -11.50 -0.20
N VAL A 136 -9.20 -10.23 -0.18
CA VAL A 136 -8.15 -9.71 0.69
C VAL A 136 -8.75 -8.65 1.59
N LYS A 137 -8.54 -8.76 2.90
CA LYS A 137 -8.81 -7.70 3.85
C LYS A 137 -7.50 -7.09 4.30
N LEU A 138 -7.40 -5.78 4.17
CA LEU A 138 -6.28 -4.98 4.66
C LEU A 138 -6.70 -4.33 5.95
N HIS A 139 -5.93 -4.55 6.99
CA HIS A 139 -6.16 -4.02 8.33
C HIS A 139 -5.10 -2.98 8.65
N TYR A 140 -5.54 -1.82 9.16
CA TYR A 140 -4.68 -0.75 9.62
C TYR A 140 -5.17 -0.29 10.98
N ALA A 141 -4.46 -0.68 12.04
CA ALA A 141 -4.74 -0.21 13.40
C ALA A 141 -3.83 0.99 13.71
N ALA A 142 -4.43 2.17 13.78
CA ALA A 142 -3.74 3.40 14.10
C ALA A 142 -3.82 3.68 15.61
N TYR A 143 -2.66 3.93 16.21
CA TYR A 143 -2.48 4.33 17.60
C TYR A 143 -2.02 5.79 17.63
N PRO A 144 -2.96 6.74 17.83
CA PRO A 144 -2.70 8.17 17.61
C PRO A 144 -1.55 8.70 18.45
N LYS A 145 -1.54 8.44 19.76
CA LYS A 145 -0.55 8.99 20.71
C LYS A 145 0.85 8.46 20.48
N GLU A 146 0.96 7.19 20.16
CA GLU A 146 2.22 6.47 19.89
C GLU A 146 2.79 6.79 18.51
N ASN A 147 1.99 7.37 17.64
CA ASN A 147 2.30 7.57 16.21
C ASN A 147 2.66 6.25 15.50
N VAL A 148 1.90 5.20 15.78
CA VAL A 148 2.10 3.86 15.23
C VAL A 148 0.90 3.44 14.38
N ILE A 149 1.17 2.84 13.24
CA ILE A 149 0.18 2.15 12.41
C ILE A 149 0.61 0.70 12.31
N LYS A 150 -0.16 -0.21 12.89
CA LYS A 150 0.01 -1.66 12.72
C LYS A 150 -0.80 -2.11 11.52
N ALA A 151 -0.16 -2.80 10.57
CA ALA A 151 -0.82 -3.27 9.36
C ALA A 151 -0.66 -4.80 9.19
N TRP A 152 -1.73 -5.45 8.72
CA TRP A 152 -1.71 -6.87 8.32
C TRP A 152 -2.77 -7.14 7.26
N SER A 153 -2.67 -8.29 6.60
CA SER A 153 -3.62 -8.73 5.60
C SER A 153 -4.24 -10.08 5.96
N GLU A 154 -5.50 -10.27 5.58
CA GLU A 154 -6.18 -11.56 5.58
C GLU A 154 -6.52 -11.94 4.13
N ILE A 155 -6.10 -13.12 3.70
CA ILE A 155 -6.35 -13.63 2.35
C ILE A 155 -7.23 -14.87 2.45
N SER A 156 -8.33 -14.88 1.70
CA SER A 156 -9.26 -15.99 1.68
C SER A 156 -9.80 -16.25 0.27
N HIS A 157 -10.10 -17.50 -0.04
CA HIS A 157 -10.71 -17.87 -1.31
C HIS A 157 -11.83 -18.90 -1.10
N LYS A 158 -12.72 -18.99 -2.09
CA LYS A 158 -13.82 -19.98 -2.15
C LYS A 158 -13.82 -20.71 -3.50
N GLU A 159 -12.66 -20.88 -4.10
CA GLU A 159 -12.51 -21.67 -5.29
C GLU A 159 -12.74 -23.16 -5.00
N LYS A 160 -13.22 -23.91 -5.99
CA LYS A 160 -13.61 -25.32 -5.80
C LYS A 160 -12.44 -26.29 -5.64
N ALA A 161 -11.22 -25.85 -6.01
CA ALA A 161 -9.99 -26.60 -5.87
C ALA A 161 -8.93 -25.75 -5.16
N PRO A 162 -7.83 -26.35 -4.67
CA PRO A 162 -6.74 -25.63 -4.04
C PRO A 162 -6.14 -24.56 -4.96
N VAL A 163 -5.72 -23.44 -4.36
CA VAL A 163 -4.91 -22.40 -5.00
C VAL A 163 -3.49 -22.44 -4.43
N THR A 164 -2.53 -21.97 -5.21
CA THR A 164 -1.16 -21.81 -4.71
C THR A 164 -0.89 -20.36 -4.41
N LEU A 165 -0.58 -20.07 -3.14
CA LEU A 165 -0.17 -18.74 -2.71
C LEU A 165 1.37 -18.67 -2.74
N TRP A 166 1.92 -18.03 -3.77
CA TRP A 166 3.36 -17.88 -3.96
C TRP A 166 3.95 -16.77 -3.09
N ARG A 167 3.16 -15.72 -2.90
CA ARG A 167 3.57 -14.54 -2.15
C ARG A 167 2.39 -13.90 -1.45
N TYR A 168 2.65 -13.37 -0.28
CA TYR A 168 1.74 -12.50 0.46
C TYR A 168 2.56 -11.51 1.28
N SER A 169 1.98 -10.36 1.56
CA SER A 169 2.61 -9.30 2.35
C SER A 169 1.65 -8.79 3.42
N SER A 170 2.18 -8.37 4.55
CA SER A 170 1.37 -7.74 5.60
C SER A 170 0.81 -6.40 5.13
N THR A 171 1.62 -5.64 4.40
CA THR A 171 1.26 -4.35 3.81
C THR A 171 2.17 -4.03 2.64
N MET A 172 1.80 -3.02 1.86
CA MET A 172 2.62 -2.40 0.84
C MET A 172 2.48 -0.89 0.98
N LEU A 173 3.60 -0.19 1.03
CA LEU A 173 3.64 1.26 1.21
C LEU A 173 4.48 1.90 0.12
N TYR A 174 4.12 3.12 -0.27
CA TYR A 174 4.84 3.90 -1.27
C TYR A 174 5.33 5.21 -0.69
N PHE A 175 6.52 5.61 -1.13
CA PHE A 175 7.17 6.85 -0.76
C PHE A 175 7.68 7.58 -2.00
N LYS A 176 7.66 8.91 -1.94
CA LYS A 176 8.23 9.76 -2.99
C LYS A 176 9.13 10.80 -2.34
N ALA A 177 10.42 10.68 -2.60
CA ALA A 177 11.47 11.60 -2.18
C ALA A 177 12.55 11.66 -3.27
N ASN A 178 13.52 12.57 -3.15
CA ASN A 178 14.62 12.62 -4.11
C ASN A 178 15.64 11.50 -3.88
N LYS A 179 15.81 11.08 -2.62
CA LYS A 179 16.69 9.98 -2.22
C LYS A 179 16.08 9.19 -1.07
N TYR A 180 16.48 7.95 -0.95
CA TYR A 180 16.08 7.06 0.13
C TYR A 180 17.32 6.40 0.73
N PHE A 181 17.32 6.28 2.05
CA PHE A 181 18.37 5.61 2.80
C PHE A 181 17.75 4.56 3.71
N VAL A 182 18.19 3.33 3.57
CA VAL A 182 17.76 2.24 4.47
C VAL A 182 18.88 1.93 5.43
N THR A 183 18.58 1.95 6.72
CA THR A 183 19.42 1.39 7.77
C THR A 183 18.79 0.08 8.22
N ASN A 184 19.48 -1.01 8.07
CA ASN A 184 19.17 -2.32 8.64
C ASN A 184 20.22 -2.71 9.66
N TYR A 185 19.94 -3.72 10.46
CA TYR A 185 20.75 -4.10 11.59
C TYR A 185 21.16 -5.57 11.44
N HIS A 186 22.47 -5.78 11.37
CA HIS A 186 23.04 -7.12 11.33
C HIS A 186 23.37 -7.58 12.73
N SER A 187 23.26 -8.86 12.95
CA SER A 187 23.61 -9.46 14.22
C SER A 187 24.45 -10.72 14.03
N ASP A 188 25.40 -10.87 14.92
CA ASP A 188 26.20 -12.08 15.13
C ASP A 188 26.45 -12.25 16.61
N TRP A 189 26.99 -13.38 17.03
CA TRP A 189 27.29 -13.62 18.44
C TRP A 189 28.27 -12.57 18.98
N ALA A 190 27.91 -11.91 20.07
CA ALA A 190 28.64 -10.79 20.67
C ALA A 190 28.83 -9.56 19.73
N LYS A 191 27.98 -9.43 18.72
CA LYS A 191 27.93 -8.31 17.76
C LYS A 191 26.50 -8.02 17.34
N GLU A 192 25.60 -7.97 18.30
CA GLU A 192 24.17 -7.72 18.07
C GLU A 192 23.93 -6.28 17.62
N GLY A 193 22.97 -6.08 16.72
CA GLY A 193 22.45 -4.78 16.33
C GLY A 193 23.44 -3.85 15.62
N GLN A 194 24.31 -4.38 14.76
CA GLN A 194 25.28 -3.56 13.99
C GLN A 194 24.55 -2.86 12.84
N PRO A 195 24.46 -1.50 12.81
CA PRO A 195 23.77 -0.79 11.76
C PRO A 195 24.55 -0.78 10.45
N GLU A 196 23.83 -0.98 9.35
CA GLU A 196 24.30 -0.73 7.99
C GLU A 196 23.34 0.22 7.28
N THR A 197 23.84 1.37 6.82
CA THR A 197 23.06 2.32 6.06
C THR A 197 23.49 2.33 4.60
N CYS A 198 22.53 2.18 3.69
CA CYS A 198 22.79 2.30 2.26
C CYS A 198 21.79 3.24 1.59
N GLN A 199 22.23 3.98 0.57
CA GLN A 199 21.35 4.70 -0.33
C GLN A 199 20.70 3.71 -1.29
N LEU A 200 19.37 3.77 -1.42
CA LEU A 200 18.64 3.00 -2.41
C LEU A 200 18.76 3.66 -3.79
N THR A 201 19.00 2.84 -4.80
CA THR A 201 18.98 3.24 -6.22
C THR A 201 17.94 2.42 -6.94
N THR A 202 17.66 2.73 -8.21
CA THR A 202 16.72 1.93 -9.03
C THR A 202 17.06 0.44 -8.94
N GLY A 203 16.05 -0.35 -8.58
CA GLY A 203 16.19 -1.78 -8.32
C GLY A 203 15.73 -2.15 -6.91
N LYS A 204 16.23 -3.27 -6.40
CA LYS A 204 15.76 -3.86 -5.13
C LYS A 204 16.88 -4.00 -4.11
N LYS A 205 16.59 -3.62 -2.84
CA LYS A 205 17.28 -4.14 -1.66
C LYS A 205 16.32 -5.04 -0.89
N ILE A 206 16.83 -6.17 -0.44
CA ILE A 206 16.09 -7.14 0.36
C ILE A 206 16.81 -7.29 1.69
N VAL A 207 16.03 -7.25 2.78
CA VAL A 207 16.46 -7.59 4.13
C VAL A 207 15.60 -8.77 4.58
N ASP A 208 16.19 -9.94 4.71
CA ASP A 208 15.43 -11.14 5.06
C ASP A 208 16.25 -12.11 5.94
N THR A 209 15.55 -13.00 6.61
CA THR A 209 16.15 -14.15 7.29
C THR A 209 15.34 -15.40 7.06
N LYS A 210 16.04 -16.54 7.06
CA LYS A 210 15.45 -17.88 7.05
C LYS A 210 15.77 -18.66 8.32
N LEU A 211 16.33 -17.97 9.32
CA LEU A 211 16.70 -18.52 10.62
C LEU A 211 15.77 -18.06 11.76
N GLY A 212 14.69 -17.37 11.42
CA GLY A 212 13.83 -16.69 12.38
C GLY A 212 14.45 -15.40 12.90
N THR A 213 13.75 -14.74 13.83
CA THR A 213 14.20 -13.49 14.46
C THR A 213 15.07 -13.82 15.67
N ARG A 214 16.36 -14.02 15.44
CA ARG A 214 17.33 -14.27 16.50
C ARG A 214 18.26 -13.07 16.62
N ALA A 215 18.21 -12.40 17.74
CA ALA A 215 18.99 -11.19 18.02
C ALA A 215 20.51 -11.35 17.88
N ALA A 216 21.03 -12.58 17.97
CA ALA A 216 22.46 -12.89 17.83
C ALA A 216 22.82 -13.46 16.46
N MET A 217 21.94 -13.39 15.46
CA MET A 217 22.18 -14.01 14.15
C MET A 217 21.51 -13.24 13.02
N GLN A 218 22.31 -12.88 12.00
CA GLN A 218 21.86 -12.32 10.72
C GLN A 218 21.12 -10.97 10.83
N GLU A 219 19.93 -10.87 10.25
CA GLU A 219 19.17 -9.63 10.14
C GLU A 219 18.16 -9.49 11.27
N GLU A 220 18.10 -8.31 11.85
CA GLU A 220 17.02 -7.93 12.76
C GLU A 220 15.74 -7.61 11.98
N PRO A 221 14.54 -7.94 12.54
CA PRO A 221 13.25 -7.68 11.90
C PRO A 221 12.84 -6.19 12.01
N PHE A 222 13.76 -5.30 11.72
CA PHE A 222 13.64 -3.86 11.95
C PHE A 222 14.44 -3.09 10.91
N PHE A 223 13.93 -1.94 10.48
CA PHE A 223 14.65 -1.02 9.60
C PHE A 223 14.28 0.44 9.89
N GLU A 224 15.16 1.34 9.51
CA GLU A 224 14.91 2.77 9.42
C GLU A 224 14.97 3.20 7.95
N LEU A 225 13.97 3.98 7.53
CA LEU A 225 13.93 4.58 6.20
C LEU A 225 14.07 6.09 6.33
N GLY A 226 15.21 6.62 5.88
CA GLY A 226 15.49 8.05 5.79
C GLY A 226 15.15 8.60 4.41
N PHE A 227 14.82 9.89 4.36
CA PHE A 227 14.41 10.61 3.14
C PHE A 227 15.33 11.79 2.88
N ASP A 228 15.76 11.92 1.61
CA ASP A 228 16.65 12.97 1.07
C ASP A 228 18.08 12.95 1.63
N GLU A 229 18.26 12.74 2.92
CA GLU A 229 19.53 12.60 3.61
C GLU A 229 19.51 11.42 4.60
N PRO A 230 20.65 10.80 4.91
CA PRO A 230 20.74 9.83 5.98
C PRO A 230 20.35 10.50 7.31
N ALA A 231 19.54 9.79 8.12
CA ALA A 231 19.25 10.26 9.46
C ALA A 231 20.52 10.30 10.30
N LYS A 232 20.63 11.30 11.15
CA LYS A 232 21.67 11.44 12.17
C LYS A 232 21.06 11.16 13.55
N GLU A 233 21.89 10.97 14.55
CA GLU A 233 21.45 10.64 15.90
C GLU A 233 20.36 11.60 16.45
N ASN A 234 20.47 12.90 16.17
CA ASN A 234 19.55 13.92 16.70
C ASN A 234 18.85 14.75 15.61
N GLU A 235 19.01 14.38 14.34
CA GLU A 235 18.48 15.13 13.20
C GLU A 235 17.98 14.20 12.11
N GLY A 236 16.93 14.63 11.41
CA GLY A 236 16.37 13.93 10.27
C GLY A 236 14.95 13.44 10.51
N LYS A 237 14.35 12.94 9.44
CA LYS A 237 13.04 12.29 9.45
C LYS A 237 13.23 10.84 9.04
N VAL A 238 12.75 9.94 9.85
CA VAL A 238 12.76 8.50 9.57
C VAL A 238 11.39 7.90 9.72
N MET A 239 11.12 6.87 8.93
CA MET A 239 10.06 5.92 9.19
C MET A 239 10.70 4.64 9.72
N LEU A 240 10.26 4.22 10.90
CA LEU A 240 10.65 2.95 11.48
C LEU A 240 9.67 1.86 10.99
N GLY A 241 10.21 0.73 10.57
CA GLY A 241 9.43 -0.45 10.24
C GLY A 241 9.93 -1.67 10.97
N THR A 242 8.98 -2.46 11.48
CA THR A 242 9.26 -3.74 12.12
C THR A 242 8.14 -4.73 11.84
N ILE A 243 8.43 -6.02 11.98
CA ILE A 243 7.42 -7.06 11.87
C ILE A 243 7.19 -7.73 13.23
N GLY A 244 5.92 -7.87 13.62
CA GLY A 244 5.53 -8.54 14.86
C GLY A 244 5.43 -10.07 14.71
N TRP A 245 6.44 -10.69 14.07
CA TRP A 245 6.48 -12.11 13.79
C TRP A 245 7.85 -12.68 14.17
N PRO A 246 7.93 -13.75 14.96
CA PRO A 246 9.19 -14.31 15.43
C PRO A 246 9.84 -15.30 14.46
N GLY A 247 9.23 -15.56 13.32
CA GLY A 247 9.71 -16.49 12.29
C GLY A 247 10.51 -15.80 11.19
N ASN A 248 10.61 -16.47 10.04
CA ASN A 248 11.25 -15.91 8.87
C ASN A 248 10.48 -14.68 8.38
N PHE A 249 11.20 -13.68 7.93
CA PHE A 249 10.64 -12.46 7.39
C PHE A 249 11.39 -11.99 6.15
N ARG A 250 10.78 -11.04 5.45
CA ARG A 250 11.40 -10.31 4.36
C ARG A 250 10.85 -8.90 4.28
N PHE A 251 11.73 -7.92 4.20
CA PHE A 251 11.44 -6.58 3.72
C PHE A 251 12.01 -6.41 2.32
N THR A 252 11.22 -5.89 1.42
CA THR A 252 11.64 -5.56 0.05
C THR A 252 11.49 -4.07 -0.17
N PHE A 253 12.58 -3.42 -0.51
CA PHE A 253 12.66 -2.01 -0.90
C PHE A 253 12.93 -1.96 -2.39
N GLU A 254 11.98 -1.48 -3.17
CA GLU A 254 12.10 -1.41 -4.63
C GLU A 254 11.88 0.02 -5.11
N VAL A 255 12.94 0.60 -5.69
CA VAL A 255 12.88 1.91 -6.34
C VAL A 255 12.63 1.70 -7.83
N ASP A 256 11.57 2.30 -8.33
CA ASP A 256 11.18 2.21 -9.74
C ASP A 256 11.98 3.18 -10.63
N ASN A 257 11.71 3.13 -11.93
CA ASN A 257 12.38 3.94 -12.93
C ASN A 257 11.99 5.44 -12.91
N VAL A 258 10.98 5.81 -12.14
CA VAL A 258 10.56 7.20 -11.93
C VAL A 258 10.88 7.71 -10.52
N GLY A 259 11.61 6.92 -9.74
CA GLY A 259 12.11 7.28 -8.43
C GLY A 259 11.10 7.14 -7.30
N ALA A 260 10.00 6.41 -7.48
CA ALA A 260 9.12 6.06 -6.36
C ALA A 260 9.64 4.81 -5.65
N LEU A 261 9.58 4.80 -4.32
CA LEU A 261 9.96 3.67 -3.49
C LEU A 261 8.72 2.88 -3.06
N ARG A 262 8.76 1.58 -3.33
CA ARG A 262 7.83 0.58 -2.80
C ARG A 262 8.50 -0.17 -1.65
N VAL A 263 7.82 -0.26 -0.51
CA VAL A 263 8.24 -1.05 0.65
C VAL A 263 7.19 -2.12 0.93
N ILE A 264 7.63 -3.37 0.98
CA ILE A 264 6.78 -4.54 1.18
C ILE A 264 7.30 -5.37 2.32
#